data_3b095124bfb0b1607367b1cc40ab0aab
#
_entry.id   3b095124bfb0b1607367b1cc40ab0aab
#
_cell.length_a   1.000
_cell.length_b   1.000
_cell.length_c   1.000
_cell.angle_alpha   90.00
_cell.angle_beta   90.00
_cell.angle_gamma   90.00
#
_symmetry.space_group_name_H-M   'P 1'
#
loop_
_entity.id
_entity.type
_entity.pdbx_description
1 polymer ?
#
loop_
_entity_poly.entity_id
_entity_poly.type
_entity_poly.pdbx_seq_one_letter_code
_entity_poly.pdbx_strand_id
1 'polypeptide(L)'
;MDFRHSEEQLAFYKSVHDFAAGVVEPGAHERDVEGRFDRDLWSKLGDFGLLGLPVPERYGGSGADIITTCLALEALAEGGHDAGLGLSVGAHVTIGTVPIWLHGNEEQKKYLPRLTTGEHIGAMAITEPEAGSDAASIKCRATRDGDDWILNGSKIFITNGSIADTVIVMAVTDPEAGPGHGVSAFIVERGTSGFSVGRDLDKMGTRSSPLSLLHFDDCRVPHANLLGTEGSALWAIAFECFDWERTVMIASSVGGMKASLRASIAYAKERVAFGKPIAHQQAIQHKLADMKAHLDAARLLLYRAAWLKQEGLPHQTEASVAKLFVADAAMRNAVEGTQIFGGYGYIKEYPIERSMRDAKLISIGGGTSEIQKMIIARGLLEEH
;
A
#
# COMPACT_ATOMS: atom_id res chain seq x y z
N MET A 1 13.21 23.67 12.52
CA MET A 1 12.52 22.63 11.76
C MET A 1 12.91 22.79 10.30
N ASP A 2 13.49 21.78 9.68
CA ASP A 2 13.89 21.81 8.27
C ASP A 2 12.93 20.92 7.48
N PHE A 3 12.26 21.48 6.47
CA PHE A 3 11.33 20.76 5.61
C PHE A 3 11.96 20.34 4.28
N ARG A 4 13.27 20.55 4.12
CA ARG A 4 13.99 20.22 2.90
C ARG A 4 14.41 18.76 2.88
N HIS A 5 14.29 18.14 1.74
CA HIS A 5 14.93 16.87 1.46
C HIS A 5 16.40 17.10 1.05
N SER A 6 17.27 16.11 1.26
CA SER A 6 18.65 16.18 0.82
C SER A 6 18.75 16.21 -0.72
N GLU A 7 19.89 16.65 -1.25
CA GLU A 7 20.14 16.64 -2.71
C GLU A 7 20.07 15.20 -3.26
N GLU A 8 20.56 14.22 -2.50
CA GLU A 8 20.48 12.80 -2.85
C GLU A 8 19.02 12.32 -2.93
N GLN A 9 18.21 12.65 -1.92
CA GLN A 9 16.79 12.32 -1.90
C GLN A 9 16.03 12.93 -3.08
N LEU A 10 16.32 14.19 -3.43
CA LEU A 10 15.72 14.86 -4.57
C LEU A 10 16.17 14.26 -5.91
N ALA A 11 17.44 13.89 -6.03
CA ALA A 11 17.98 13.22 -7.22
C ALA A 11 17.35 11.82 -7.38
N PHE A 12 17.22 11.07 -6.29
CA PHE A 12 16.56 9.77 -6.29
C PHE A 12 15.07 9.89 -6.65
N TYR A 13 14.35 10.83 -6.03
CA TYR A 13 12.97 11.14 -6.41
C TYR A 13 12.82 11.35 -7.91
N LYS A 14 13.69 12.24 -8.47
CA LYS A 14 13.68 12.54 -9.91
C LYS A 14 13.93 11.28 -10.75
N SER A 15 14.90 10.46 -10.36
CA SER A 15 15.24 9.22 -11.07
C SER A 15 14.06 8.25 -11.10
N VAL A 16 13.39 8.05 -9.95
CA VAL A 16 12.18 7.19 -9.86
C VAL A 16 11.05 7.77 -10.68
N HIS A 17 10.82 9.08 -10.61
CA HIS A 17 9.78 9.75 -11.40
C HIS A 17 10.01 9.59 -12.91
N ASP A 18 11.25 9.84 -13.39
CA ASP A 18 11.58 9.74 -14.80
C ASP A 18 11.47 8.27 -15.30
N PHE A 19 11.91 7.32 -14.50
CA PHE A 19 11.70 5.89 -14.75
C PHE A 19 10.20 5.57 -14.86
N ALA A 20 9.40 6.03 -13.89
CA ALA A 20 7.97 5.78 -13.88
C ALA A 20 7.26 6.39 -15.10
N ALA A 21 7.61 7.62 -15.47
CA ALA A 21 7.06 8.31 -16.65
C ALA A 21 7.47 7.63 -17.98
N GLY A 22 8.68 7.06 -18.04
CA GLY A 22 9.17 6.42 -19.26
C GLY A 22 8.80 4.93 -19.39
N VAL A 23 8.58 4.23 -18.28
CA VAL A 23 8.44 2.77 -18.28
C VAL A 23 7.08 2.32 -17.73
N VAL A 24 6.53 3.01 -16.72
CA VAL A 24 5.27 2.60 -16.07
C VAL A 24 4.06 3.27 -16.72
N GLU A 25 4.12 4.58 -16.96
CA GLU A 25 3.01 5.33 -17.55
C GLU A 25 2.56 4.77 -18.90
N PRO A 26 3.46 4.43 -19.84
CA PRO A 26 3.07 3.72 -21.03
C PRO A 26 2.39 2.40 -20.69
N GLY A 27 1.14 2.21 -21.15
CA GLY A 27 0.32 1.03 -20.87
C GLY A 27 -0.48 1.06 -19.56
N ALA A 28 -0.41 2.15 -18.76
CA ALA A 28 -1.19 2.26 -17.52
C ALA A 28 -2.71 2.25 -17.77
N HIS A 29 -3.15 2.81 -18.90
CA HIS A 29 -4.56 2.78 -19.30
C HIS A 29 -5.01 1.36 -19.64
N GLU A 30 -4.26 0.65 -20.46
CA GLU A 30 -4.57 -0.73 -20.87
C GLU A 30 -4.60 -1.67 -19.66
N ARG A 31 -3.63 -1.56 -18.76
CA ARG A 31 -3.61 -2.37 -17.53
C ARG A 31 -4.82 -2.12 -16.63
N ASP A 32 -5.29 -0.87 -16.51
CA ASP A 32 -6.51 -0.54 -15.77
C ASP A 32 -7.76 -1.11 -16.47
N VAL A 33 -7.91 -0.91 -17.77
CA VAL A 33 -9.08 -1.39 -18.53
C VAL A 33 -9.18 -2.92 -18.48
N GLU A 34 -8.07 -3.60 -18.67
CA GLU A 34 -7.99 -5.06 -18.67
C GLU A 34 -8.01 -5.66 -17.25
N GLY A 35 -7.74 -4.86 -16.22
CA GLY A 35 -7.55 -5.35 -14.85
C GLY A 35 -6.34 -6.29 -14.76
N ARG A 36 -5.25 -6.01 -15.49
CA ARG A 36 -4.12 -6.91 -15.70
C ARG A 36 -2.88 -6.46 -14.93
N PHE A 37 -2.32 -7.38 -14.14
CA PHE A 37 -0.98 -7.24 -13.59
C PHE A 37 0.07 -7.53 -14.68
N ASP A 38 1.14 -6.72 -14.68
CA ASP A 38 2.20 -6.82 -15.67
C ASP A 38 3.49 -7.34 -15.03
N ARG A 39 3.79 -8.64 -15.24
CA ARG A 39 4.96 -9.29 -14.64
C ARG A 39 6.28 -8.78 -15.21
N ASP A 40 6.32 -8.41 -16.50
CA ASP A 40 7.53 -7.88 -17.13
C ASP A 40 7.86 -6.48 -16.58
N LEU A 41 6.82 -5.67 -16.37
CA LEU A 41 6.96 -4.37 -15.71
C LEU A 41 7.42 -4.54 -14.25
N TRP A 42 6.88 -5.54 -13.55
CA TRP A 42 7.31 -5.87 -12.19
C TRP A 42 8.80 -6.21 -12.12
N SER A 43 9.31 -7.01 -13.05
CA SER A 43 10.74 -7.33 -13.14
C SER A 43 11.59 -6.08 -13.33
N LYS A 44 11.16 -5.13 -14.17
CA LYS A 44 11.85 -3.84 -14.36
C LYS A 44 11.86 -2.98 -13.09
N LEU A 45 10.81 -3.05 -12.25
CA LEU A 45 10.81 -2.39 -10.94
C LEU A 45 11.83 -3.02 -9.99
N GLY A 46 11.99 -4.34 -10.03
CA GLY A 46 13.01 -5.07 -9.29
C GLY A 46 14.42 -4.69 -9.74
N ASP A 47 14.68 -4.71 -11.04
CA ASP A 47 15.96 -4.29 -11.63
C ASP A 47 16.32 -2.84 -11.29
N PHE A 48 15.34 -1.96 -11.17
CA PHE A 48 15.52 -0.60 -10.73
C PHE A 48 15.74 -0.47 -9.20
N GLY A 49 15.48 -1.51 -8.42
CA GLY A 49 15.67 -1.56 -6.98
C GLY A 49 14.51 -1.05 -6.13
N LEU A 50 13.31 -0.87 -6.71
CA LEU A 50 12.14 -0.34 -6.00
C LEU A 50 11.48 -1.36 -5.05
N LEU A 51 11.69 -2.65 -5.26
CA LEU A 51 11.00 -3.71 -4.52
C LEU A 51 11.68 -4.07 -3.19
N GLY A 52 12.93 -3.66 -3.00
CA GLY A 52 13.72 -3.93 -1.79
C GLY A 52 14.13 -2.70 -1.00
N LEU A 53 13.52 -1.55 -1.21
CA LEU A 53 13.96 -0.25 -0.70
C LEU A 53 14.37 -0.24 0.78
N PRO A 54 13.52 -0.62 1.78
CA PRO A 54 13.89 -0.51 3.19
C PRO A 54 14.77 -1.66 3.69
N VAL A 55 14.88 -2.74 2.92
CA VAL A 55 15.61 -3.94 3.34
C VAL A 55 17.11 -3.69 3.25
N PRO A 56 17.91 -4.09 4.25
CA PRO A 56 19.37 -3.92 4.21
C PRO A 56 20.04 -4.60 3.03
N GLU A 57 21.15 -4.02 2.55
CA GLU A 57 21.94 -4.51 1.41
C GLU A 57 22.36 -5.98 1.55
N ARG A 58 22.71 -6.43 2.77
CA ARG A 58 23.09 -7.83 3.04
C ARG A 58 21.99 -8.85 2.70
N TYR A 59 20.75 -8.39 2.54
CA TYR A 59 19.60 -9.20 2.11
C TYR A 59 19.09 -8.82 0.71
N GLY A 60 19.89 -8.06 -0.05
CA GLY A 60 19.58 -7.68 -1.43
C GLY A 60 18.74 -6.41 -1.59
N GLY A 61 18.43 -5.70 -0.52
CA GLY A 61 17.74 -4.42 -0.57
C GLY A 61 18.68 -3.23 -0.75
N SER A 62 18.14 -2.00 -0.65
CA SER A 62 18.91 -0.76 -0.77
C SER A 62 19.24 -0.12 0.59
N GLY A 63 18.66 -0.59 1.70
CA GLY A 63 18.82 0.01 3.02
C GLY A 63 18.27 1.44 3.10
N ALA A 64 17.33 1.81 2.22
CA ALA A 64 16.75 3.13 2.19
C ALA A 64 16.00 3.44 3.49
N ASP A 65 16.15 4.65 4.00
CA ASP A 65 15.38 5.10 5.15
C ASP A 65 13.88 5.26 4.82
N ILE A 66 13.07 5.47 5.86
CA ILE A 66 11.61 5.55 5.73
C ILE A 66 11.20 6.74 4.85
N ILE A 67 11.84 7.90 5.03
CA ILE A 67 11.57 9.11 4.23
C ILE A 67 11.91 8.87 2.77
N THR A 68 13.06 8.27 2.48
CA THR A 68 13.49 7.94 1.10
C THR A 68 12.56 6.91 0.47
N THR A 69 12.08 5.93 1.24
CA THR A 69 11.08 4.97 0.76
C THR A 69 9.74 5.66 0.43
N CYS A 70 9.28 6.60 1.26
CA CYS A 70 8.09 7.42 0.95
C CYS A 70 8.29 8.24 -0.33
N LEU A 71 9.46 8.88 -0.49
CA LEU A 71 9.78 9.66 -1.69
C LEU A 71 9.75 8.81 -2.96
N ALA A 72 10.25 7.58 -2.90
CA ALA A 72 10.21 6.65 -4.03
C ALA A 72 8.77 6.28 -4.42
N LEU A 73 7.91 5.95 -3.44
CA LEU A 73 6.51 5.61 -3.72
C LEU A 73 5.70 6.83 -4.20
N GLU A 74 5.97 8.03 -3.65
CA GLU A 74 5.38 9.28 -4.14
C GLU A 74 5.77 9.52 -5.60
N ALA A 75 7.07 9.39 -5.93
CA ALA A 75 7.60 9.60 -7.28
C ALA A 75 7.08 8.56 -8.29
N LEU A 76 7.02 7.29 -7.88
CA LEU A 76 6.48 6.19 -8.70
C LEU A 76 5.01 6.47 -9.10
N ALA A 77 4.21 6.90 -8.14
CA ALA A 77 2.80 7.20 -8.38
C ALA A 77 2.60 8.49 -9.20
N GLU A 78 3.43 9.53 -8.96
CA GLU A 78 3.37 10.78 -9.71
C GLU A 78 3.73 10.58 -11.18
N GLY A 79 4.81 9.83 -11.48
CA GLY A 79 5.29 9.62 -12.84
C GLY A 79 4.54 8.51 -13.58
N GLY A 80 4.14 7.45 -12.86
CA GLY A 80 3.61 6.23 -13.48
C GLY A 80 2.11 6.24 -13.76
N HIS A 81 1.35 7.10 -13.09
CA HIS A 81 -0.12 7.20 -13.25
C HIS A 81 -0.85 5.85 -13.13
N ASP A 82 -0.26 4.86 -12.44
CA ASP A 82 -0.80 3.52 -12.22
C ASP A 82 -0.89 3.22 -10.72
N ALA A 83 -2.02 3.60 -10.12
CA ALA A 83 -2.24 3.41 -8.68
C ALA A 83 -2.37 1.93 -8.30
N GLY A 84 -2.79 1.07 -9.20
CA GLY A 84 -2.83 -0.38 -8.97
C GLY A 84 -1.43 -0.96 -8.85
N LEU A 85 -0.52 -0.64 -9.78
CA LEU A 85 0.87 -1.06 -9.66
C LEU A 85 1.52 -0.49 -8.39
N GLY A 86 1.27 0.80 -8.08
CA GLY A 86 1.73 1.42 -6.84
C GLY A 86 1.22 0.69 -5.59
N LEU A 87 -0.03 0.23 -5.58
CA LEU A 87 -0.60 -0.59 -4.51
C LEU A 87 0.12 -1.95 -4.39
N SER A 88 0.35 -2.63 -5.52
CA SER A 88 1.07 -3.93 -5.52
C SER A 88 2.49 -3.77 -4.98
N VAL A 89 3.23 -2.73 -5.40
CA VAL A 89 4.57 -2.41 -4.89
C VAL A 89 4.52 -2.09 -3.40
N GLY A 90 3.61 -1.20 -2.99
CA GLY A 90 3.45 -0.83 -1.58
C GLY A 90 3.16 -2.04 -0.70
N ALA A 91 2.20 -2.89 -1.06
CA ALA A 91 1.86 -4.10 -0.32
C ALA A 91 3.03 -5.09 -0.26
N HIS A 92 3.71 -5.31 -1.39
CA HIS A 92 4.89 -6.18 -1.44
C HIS A 92 6.00 -5.69 -0.48
N VAL A 93 6.33 -4.41 -0.55
CA VAL A 93 7.41 -3.83 0.26
C VAL A 93 7.02 -3.80 1.75
N THR A 94 5.86 -3.22 2.08
CA THR A 94 5.53 -2.88 3.47
C THR A 94 4.94 -4.03 4.28
N ILE A 95 4.15 -4.90 3.66
CA ILE A 95 3.47 -5.99 4.37
C ILE A 95 3.87 -7.39 3.90
N GLY A 96 4.48 -7.51 2.72
CA GLY A 96 4.99 -8.80 2.22
C GLY A 96 6.46 -9.06 2.58
N THR A 97 7.29 -8.01 2.63
CA THR A 97 8.76 -8.14 2.78
C THR A 97 9.24 -7.66 4.15
N VAL A 98 8.82 -6.48 4.58
CA VAL A 98 9.23 -5.88 5.87
C VAL A 98 8.99 -6.80 7.08
N PRO A 99 7.86 -7.52 7.22
CA PRO A 99 7.66 -8.41 8.35
C PRO A 99 8.68 -9.54 8.44
N ILE A 100 9.09 -10.11 7.31
CA ILE A 100 10.14 -11.14 7.28
C ILE A 100 11.48 -10.54 7.67
N TRP A 101 11.78 -9.32 7.22
CA TRP A 101 13.01 -8.63 7.62
C TRP A 101 13.05 -8.34 9.13
N LEU A 102 11.97 -7.81 9.70
CA LEU A 102 11.96 -7.35 11.10
C LEU A 102 11.75 -8.49 12.12
N HIS A 103 10.93 -9.48 11.79
CA HIS A 103 10.50 -10.52 12.72
C HIS A 103 11.02 -11.92 12.36
N GLY A 104 11.57 -12.12 11.16
CA GLY A 104 12.15 -13.38 10.74
C GLY A 104 13.49 -13.67 11.42
N ASN A 105 13.72 -14.94 11.74
CA ASN A 105 15.04 -15.43 12.10
C ASN A 105 15.95 -15.50 10.86
N GLU A 106 17.25 -15.79 11.04
CA GLU A 106 18.20 -15.78 9.92
C GLU A 106 17.89 -16.84 8.84
N GLU A 107 17.25 -17.96 9.22
CA GLU A 107 16.82 -18.96 8.26
C GLU A 107 15.62 -18.47 7.43
N GLN A 108 14.70 -17.75 8.04
CA GLN A 108 13.53 -17.18 7.35
C GLN A 108 13.93 -16.00 6.46
N LYS A 109 14.96 -15.26 6.80
CA LYS A 109 15.49 -14.17 5.96
C LYS A 109 16.04 -14.63 4.61
N LYS A 110 16.18 -15.95 4.38
CA LYS A 110 16.49 -16.52 3.05
C LYS A 110 15.45 -16.13 1.96
N TYR A 111 14.24 -15.75 2.34
CA TYR A 111 13.22 -15.27 1.40
C TYR A 111 13.52 -13.87 0.86
N LEU A 112 14.22 -13.04 1.63
CA LEU A 112 14.44 -11.62 1.32
C LEU A 112 15.10 -11.37 -0.03
N PRO A 113 16.21 -12.06 -0.43
CA PRO A 113 16.87 -11.78 -1.71
C PRO A 113 15.94 -11.92 -2.92
N ARG A 114 15.05 -12.90 -2.93
CA ARG A 114 14.09 -13.09 -4.01
C ARG A 114 12.93 -12.08 -3.97
N LEU A 115 12.54 -11.64 -2.77
CA LEU A 115 11.54 -10.59 -2.60
C LEU A 115 12.10 -9.24 -3.03
N THR A 116 13.32 -8.88 -2.63
CA THR A 116 13.93 -7.59 -2.95
C THR A 116 14.22 -7.39 -4.43
N THR A 117 14.51 -8.47 -5.16
CA THR A 117 14.68 -8.45 -6.62
C THR A 117 13.36 -8.53 -7.39
N GLY A 118 12.25 -8.89 -6.72
CA GLY A 118 10.97 -9.12 -7.38
C GLY A 118 10.84 -10.47 -8.09
N GLU A 119 11.83 -11.35 -7.97
CA GLU A 119 11.72 -12.76 -8.42
C GLU A 119 10.52 -13.41 -7.72
N HIS A 120 10.39 -13.18 -6.41
CA HIS A 120 9.21 -13.53 -5.63
C HIS A 120 8.36 -12.29 -5.32
N ILE A 121 7.05 -12.47 -5.29
CA ILE A 121 6.09 -11.47 -4.84
C ILE A 121 5.61 -11.84 -3.45
N GLY A 122 5.64 -10.87 -2.53
CA GLY A 122 5.13 -11.00 -1.17
C GLY A 122 3.70 -10.51 -1.03
N ALA A 123 2.94 -11.15 -0.15
CA ALA A 123 1.61 -10.74 0.29
C ALA A 123 1.41 -11.02 1.77
N MET A 124 0.40 -10.36 2.37
CA MET A 124 -0.07 -10.65 3.73
C MET A 124 -1.56 -10.95 3.73
N ALA A 125 -1.95 -11.99 4.46
CA ALA A 125 -3.30 -12.50 4.53
C ALA A 125 -3.83 -12.46 5.97
N ILE A 126 -4.58 -11.38 6.31
CA ILE A 126 -5.22 -11.18 7.62
C ILE A 126 -6.73 -11.29 7.47
N THR A 127 -7.32 -10.44 6.61
CA THR A 127 -8.76 -10.23 6.46
C THR A 127 -9.49 -11.51 6.04
N GLU A 128 -10.64 -11.74 6.68
CA GLU A 128 -11.54 -12.85 6.38
C GLU A 128 -12.92 -12.34 5.96
N PRO A 129 -13.77 -13.17 5.33
CA PRO A 129 -15.11 -12.75 4.93
C PRO A 129 -15.94 -12.13 6.06
N GLU A 130 -15.74 -12.59 7.30
CA GLU A 130 -16.47 -12.14 8.49
C GLU A 130 -15.63 -11.25 9.43
N ALA A 131 -14.34 -11.02 9.15
CA ALA A 131 -13.42 -10.27 10.01
C ALA A 131 -12.56 -9.30 9.19
N GLY A 132 -13.01 -8.04 9.07
CA GLY A 132 -12.30 -6.94 8.40
C GLY A 132 -11.74 -5.95 9.42
N SER A 133 -12.52 -4.90 9.76
CA SER A 133 -12.11 -3.90 10.76
C SER A 133 -11.88 -4.50 12.15
N ASP A 134 -12.60 -5.56 12.49
CA ASP A 134 -12.37 -6.37 13.66
C ASP A 134 -11.38 -7.51 13.35
N ALA A 135 -10.11 -7.14 13.14
CA ALA A 135 -9.04 -8.10 12.85
C ALA A 135 -8.74 -9.07 14.02
N ALA A 136 -9.21 -8.74 15.22
CA ALA A 136 -9.09 -9.62 16.39
C ALA A 136 -10.05 -10.83 16.36
N SER A 137 -11.06 -10.79 15.47
CA SER A 137 -12.10 -11.84 15.36
C SER A 137 -11.85 -12.80 14.18
N ILE A 138 -10.61 -12.90 13.65
CA ILE A 138 -10.27 -13.88 12.63
C ILE A 138 -10.48 -15.32 13.14
N LYS A 139 -10.86 -16.20 12.22
CA LYS A 139 -11.24 -17.60 12.51
C LYS A 139 -10.37 -18.65 11.82
N CYS A 140 -9.52 -18.25 10.88
CA CYS A 140 -8.55 -19.14 10.26
C CYS A 140 -7.68 -19.76 11.36
N ARG A 141 -7.62 -21.06 11.46
CA ARG A 141 -6.96 -21.81 12.55
C ARG A 141 -5.67 -22.43 12.07
N ALA A 142 -4.71 -22.52 12.98
CA ALA A 142 -3.52 -23.33 12.83
C ALA A 142 -3.43 -24.30 14.02
N THR A 143 -3.48 -25.59 13.75
CA THR A 143 -3.42 -26.65 14.76
C THR A 143 -2.08 -27.35 14.67
N ARG A 144 -1.43 -27.58 15.82
CA ARG A 144 -0.15 -28.29 15.88
C ARG A 144 -0.31 -29.74 15.52
N ASP A 145 0.56 -30.26 14.63
CA ASP A 145 0.65 -31.69 14.28
C ASP A 145 2.13 -32.10 14.18
N GLY A 146 2.67 -32.59 15.29
CA GLY A 146 4.10 -32.88 15.42
C GLY A 146 4.96 -31.64 15.25
N ASP A 147 5.84 -31.66 14.26
CA ASP A 147 6.74 -30.54 13.92
C ASP A 147 6.12 -29.58 12.87
N ASP A 148 4.85 -29.77 12.52
CA ASP A 148 4.14 -28.96 11.55
C ASP A 148 2.92 -28.26 12.17
N TRP A 149 2.36 -27.35 11.38
CA TRP A 149 1.07 -26.72 11.62
C TRP A 149 0.11 -27.04 10.48
N ILE A 150 -1.15 -27.28 10.80
CA ILE A 150 -2.23 -27.50 9.84
C ILE A 150 -3.12 -26.26 9.85
N LEU A 151 -3.09 -25.51 8.76
CA LEU A 151 -3.90 -24.31 8.58
C LEU A 151 -5.22 -24.65 7.90
N ASN A 152 -6.32 -24.13 8.46
CA ASN A 152 -7.66 -24.27 7.91
C ASN A 152 -8.42 -22.94 7.96
N GLY A 153 -8.98 -22.50 6.82
CA GLY A 153 -9.76 -21.28 6.72
C GLY A 153 -9.65 -20.60 5.36
N SER A 154 -10.16 -19.37 5.31
CA SER A 154 -10.15 -18.57 4.07
C SER A 154 -9.78 -17.12 4.37
N LYS A 155 -9.10 -16.48 3.45
CA LYS A 155 -8.75 -15.06 3.48
C LYS A 155 -9.30 -14.35 2.26
N ILE A 156 -9.68 -13.08 2.40
CA ILE A 156 -10.28 -12.28 1.34
C ILE A 156 -9.63 -10.89 1.26
N PHE A 157 -9.75 -10.25 0.11
CA PHE A 157 -9.16 -8.93 -0.18
C PHE A 157 -7.64 -8.92 -0.03
N ILE A 158 -6.98 -10.01 -0.44
CA ILE A 158 -5.52 -10.13 -0.34
C ILE A 158 -4.89 -9.52 -1.59
N THR A 159 -4.28 -8.36 -1.41
CA THR A 159 -3.48 -7.70 -2.45
C THR A 159 -2.31 -8.58 -2.85
N ASN A 160 -2.05 -8.73 -4.13
CA ASN A 160 -1.06 -9.65 -4.71
C ASN A 160 -1.38 -11.15 -4.49
N GLY A 161 -2.49 -11.53 -3.86
CA GLY A 161 -2.74 -12.91 -3.43
C GLY A 161 -2.62 -13.94 -4.55
N SER A 162 -3.15 -13.67 -5.76
CA SER A 162 -3.08 -14.60 -6.90
C SER A 162 -1.70 -14.67 -7.56
N ILE A 163 -0.85 -13.70 -7.32
CA ILE A 163 0.49 -13.62 -7.91
C ILE A 163 1.62 -13.81 -6.90
N ALA A 164 1.31 -13.84 -5.59
CA ALA A 164 2.30 -13.98 -4.54
C ALA A 164 2.98 -15.35 -4.56
N ASP A 165 4.29 -15.36 -4.39
CA ASP A 165 5.10 -16.56 -4.21
C ASP A 165 5.29 -16.88 -2.74
N THR A 166 5.20 -15.85 -1.88
CA THR A 166 5.34 -15.93 -0.42
C THR A 166 4.21 -15.15 0.23
N VAL A 167 3.41 -15.81 1.06
CA VAL A 167 2.28 -15.21 1.77
C VAL A 167 2.49 -15.32 3.27
N ILE A 168 2.41 -14.20 3.98
CA ILE A 168 2.36 -14.20 5.45
C ILE A 168 0.90 -14.34 5.87
N VAL A 169 0.57 -15.46 6.50
CA VAL A 169 -0.80 -15.83 6.88
C VAL A 169 -0.99 -15.71 8.38
N MET A 170 -1.97 -14.92 8.81
CA MET A 170 -2.38 -14.83 10.21
C MET A 170 -3.42 -15.93 10.51
N ALA A 171 -3.17 -16.74 11.52
CA ALA A 171 -4.08 -17.80 11.96
C ALA A 171 -4.11 -17.94 13.49
N VAL A 172 -5.24 -18.37 14.03
CA VAL A 172 -5.43 -18.59 15.47
C VAL A 172 -4.77 -19.91 15.86
N THR A 173 -3.79 -19.87 16.74
CA THR A 173 -3.10 -21.03 17.33
C THR A 173 -3.62 -21.36 18.72
N ASP A 174 -4.12 -20.36 19.48
CA ASP A 174 -4.75 -20.54 20.79
C ASP A 174 -6.07 -19.77 20.86
N PRO A 175 -7.22 -20.42 20.65
CA PRO A 175 -8.53 -19.79 20.72
C PRO A 175 -8.96 -19.39 22.14
N GLU A 176 -8.32 -19.91 23.18
CA GLU A 176 -8.65 -19.62 24.58
C GLU A 176 -7.92 -18.36 25.10
N ALA A 177 -6.92 -17.88 24.37
CA ALA A 177 -6.15 -16.69 24.76
C ALA A 177 -6.96 -15.37 24.67
N GLY A 178 -8.16 -15.41 24.07
CA GLY A 178 -9.05 -14.25 23.91
C GLY A 178 -8.78 -13.44 22.63
N PRO A 179 -9.65 -12.44 22.34
CA PRO A 179 -9.62 -11.69 21.08
C PRO A 179 -8.26 -11.03 20.81
N GLY A 180 -7.70 -11.31 19.63
CA GLY A 180 -6.42 -10.75 19.19
C GLY A 180 -5.18 -11.35 19.84
N HIS A 181 -5.34 -12.16 20.89
CA HIS A 181 -4.29 -12.99 21.46
C HIS A 181 -4.36 -14.39 20.87
N GLY A 182 -3.27 -15.17 20.97
CA GLY A 182 -3.24 -16.50 20.38
C GLY A 182 -3.26 -16.51 18.84
N VAL A 183 -2.97 -15.40 18.19
CA VAL A 183 -2.79 -15.31 16.73
C VAL A 183 -1.33 -15.42 16.37
N SER A 184 -0.99 -16.32 15.46
CA SER A 184 0.36 -16.52 14.94
C SER A 184 0.45 -16.18 13.47
N ALA A 185 1.65 -15.87 12.98
CA ALA A 185 1.95 -15.62 11.58
C ALA A 185 2.75 -16.77 10.99
N PHE A 186 2.42 -17.16 9.77
CA PHE A 186 3.07 -18.25 9.07
C PHE A 186 3.52 -17.80 7.68
N ILE A 187 4.75 -18.13 7.29
CA ILE A 187 5.23 -17.97 5.92
C ILE A 187 4.75 -19.18 5.12
N VAL A 188 3.82 -18.95 4.18
CA VAL A 188 3.28 -19.99 3.30
C VAL A 188 3.77 -19.71 1.88
N GLU A 189 4.42 -20.70 1.29
CA GLU A 189 4.92 -20.62 -0.09
C GLU A 189 3.85 -21.04 -1.09
N ARG A 190 3.91 -20.47 -2.29
CA ARG A 190 3.10 -20.96 -3.41
C ARG A 190 3.39 -22.44 -3.67
N GLY A 191 2.34 -23.21 -3.86
CA GLY A 191 2.45 -24.68 -4.08
C GLY A 191 2.48 -25.51 -2.79
N THR A 192 2.41 -24.91 -1.60
CA THR A 192 2.21 -25.66 -0.36
C THR A 192 0.92 -26.48 -0.45
N SER A 193 0.99 -27.77 -0.09
CA SER A 193 -0.18 -28.67 -0.12
C SER A 193 -1.28 -28.12 0.77
N GLY A 194 -2.53 -28.09 0.28
CA GLY A 194 -3.67 -27.53 0.97
C GLY A 194 -3.81 -25.99 0.86
N PHE A 195 -2.84 -25.30 0.27
CA PHE A 195 -2.98 -23.89 -0.08
C PHE A 195 -3.47 -23.72 -1.52
N SER A 196 -4.54 -22.96 -1.71
CA SER A 196 -5.06 -22.64 -3.05
C SER A 196 -5.50 -21.19 -3.15
N VAL A 197 -5.36 -20.67 -4.36
CA VAL A 197 -5.81 -19.31 -4.72
C VAL A 197 -7.21 -19.42 -5.30
N GLY A 198 -8.14 -18.65 -4.76
CA GLY A 198 -9.48 -18.49 -5.31
C GLY A 198 -9.50 -17.49 -6.48
N ARG A 199 -10.68 -16.98 -6.79
CA ARG A 199 -10.81 -16.00 -7.88
C ARG A 199 -10.24 -14.64 -7.50
N ASP A 200 -9.76 -13.91 -8.50
CA ASP A 200 -9.54 -12.48 -8.38
C ASP A 200 -10.88 -11.72 -8.36
N LEU A 201 -10.91 -10.67 -7.56
CA LEU A 201 -12.08 -9.82 -7.39
C LEU A 201 -12.01 -8.65 -8.37
N ASP A 202 -13.07 -8.43 -9.14
CA ASP A 202 -13.18 -7.24 -9.99
C ASP A 202 -13.41 -6.00 -9.13
N LYS A 203 -12.56 -4.99 -9.31
CA LYS A 203 -12.49 -3.82 -8.45
C LYS A 203 -12.97 -2.57 -9.17
N MET A 204 -13.44 -1.60 -8.38
CA MET A 204 -13.76 -0.26 -8.84
C MET A 204 -12.54 0.48 -9.38
N GLY A 205 -11.44 0.46 -8.65
CA GLY A 205 -10.16 1.14 -8.96
C GLY A 205 -8.96 0.26 -8.65
N THR A 206 -7.74 0.80 -8.84
CA THR A 206 -6.47 0.08 -8.67
C THR A 206 -6.46 -1.27 -9.41
N ARG A 207 -7.05 -1.29 -10.60
CA ARG A 207 -7.45 -2.52 -11.30
C ARG A 207 -6.25 -3.35 -11.77
N SER A 208 -5.11 -2.73 -12.02
CA SER A 208 -3.85 -3.41 -12.38
C SER A 208 -3.19 -4.18 -11.20
N SER A 209 -3.70 -4.04 -9.96
CA SER A 209 -3.29 -4.83 -8.80
C SER A 209 -4.26 -5.98 -8.58
N PRO A 210 -3.84 -7.25 -8.53
CA PRO A 210 -4.72 -8.35 -8.20
C PRO A 210 -5.20 -8.27 -6.75
N LEU A 211 -6.45 -8.70 -6.52
CA LEU A 211 -7.07 -8.80 -5.19
C LEU A 211 -7.82 -10.11 -5.11
N SER A 212 -7.42 -11.02 -4.23
CA SER A 212 -7.82 -12.41 -4.31
C SER A 212 -8.42 -12.95 -3.02
N LEU A 213 -9.14 -14.09 -3.19
CA LEU A 213 -9.42 -15.01 -2.11
C LEU A 213 -8.28 -16.02 -2.01
N LEU A 214 -7.95 -16.43 -0.78
CA LEU A 214 -7.01 -17.50 -0.49
C LEU A 214 -7.72 -18.54 0.37
N HIS A 215 -7.46 -19.82 0.14
CA HIS A 215 -8.05 -20.93 0.86
C HIS A 215 -6.96 -21.85 1.42
N PHE A 216 -7.17 -22.28 2.63
CA PHE A 216 -6.33 -23.22 3.37
C PHE A 216 -7.22 -24.40 3.80
N ASP A 217 -6.91 -25.58 3.28
CA ASP A 217 -7.64 -26.82 3.52
C ASP A 217 -6.62 -27.91 3.88
N ASP A 218 -6.51 -28.20 5.16
CA ASP A 218 -5.44 -29.00 5.74
C ASP A 218 -4.05 -28.59 5.23
N CYS A 219 -3.83 -27.28 5.13
CA CYS A 219 -2.59 -26.72 4.60
C CYS A 219 -1.45 -26.95 5.61
N ARG A 220 -0.53 -27.83 5.25
CA ARG A 220 0.59 -28.22 6.11
C ARG A 220 1.76 -27.28 5.96
N VAL A 221 2.13 -26.63 7.06
CA VAL A 221 3.21 -25.63 7.13
C VAL A 221 4.22 -26.07 8.21
N PRO A 222 5.52 -26.17 7.89
CA PRO A 222 6.56 -26.50 8.86
C PRO A 222 6.61 -25.49 10.01
N HIS A 223 6.94 -25.95 11.23
CA HIS A 223 7.12 -25.05 12.37
C HIS A 223 8.21 -24.00 12.12
N ALA A 224 9.22 -24.31 11.33
CA ALA A 224 10.25 -23.38 10.93
C ALA A 224 9.73 -22.14 10.16
N ASN A 225 8.50 -22.23 9.62
CA ASN A 225 7.83 -21.12 8.92
C ASN A 225 6.94 -20.27 9.86
N LEU A 226 6.87 -20.58 11.16
CA LEU A 226 6.25 -19.69 12.15
C LEU A 226 7.07 -18.41 12.25
N LEU A 227 6.50 -17.27 11.87
CA LEU A 227 7.16 -15.98 11.87
C LEU A 227 6.98 -15.29 13.22
N GLY A 228 8.08 -14.92 13.85
CA GLY A 228 8.08 -14.28 15.17
C GLY A 228 7.72 -15.24 16.30
N THR A 229 6.95 -14.77 17.28
CA THR A 229 6.56 -15.54 18.47
C THR A 229 5.14 -16.06 18.33
N GLU A 230 4.92 -17.34 18.67
CA GLU A 230 3.59 -17.95 18.69
C GLU A 230 2.61 -17.15 19.55
N GLY A 231 1.39 -16.97 19.07
CA GLY A 231 0.30 -16.29 19.76
C GLY A 231 0.37 -14.77 19.82
N SER A 232 1.46 -14.15 19.32
CA SER A 232 1.68 -12.69 19.45
C SER A 232 1.58 -11.90 18.14
N ALA A 233 1.35 -12.57 17.01
CA ALA A 233 1.54 -11.99 15.69
C ALA A 233 0.62 -10.80 15.37
N LEU A 234 -0.62 -10.79 15.89
CA LEU A 234 -1.53 -9.66 15.64
C LEU A 234 -0.96 -8.36 16.22
N TRP A 235 -0.45 -8.41 17.45
CA TRP A 235 0.07 -7.23 18.15
C TRP A 235 1.50 -6.87 17.75
N ALA A 236 2.36 -7.85 17.50
CA ALA A 236 3.76 -7.61 17.17
C ALA A 236 3.97 -7.38 15.66
N ILE A 237 3.37 -8.20 14.80
CA ILE A 237 3.63 -8.19 13.36
C ILE A 237 2.60 -7.37 12.61
N ALA A 238 1.29 -7.64 12.81
CA ALA A 238 0.25 -6.95 12.04
C ALA A 238 0.20 -5.46 12.37
N PHE A 239 0.37 -5.06 13.63
CA PHE A 239 0.41 -3.64 14.01
C PHE A 239 1.62 -2.92 13.42
N GLU A 240 2.81 -3.54 13.41
CA GLU A 240 3.99 -3.00 12.71
C GLU A 240 3.71 -2.81 11.20
N CYS A 241 3.08 -3.80 10.57
CA CYS A 241 2.67 -3.71 9.16
C CYS A 241 1.67 -2.58 8.92
N PHE A 242 0.67 -2.43 9.80
CA PHE A 242 -0.29 -1.33 9.70
C PHE A 242 0.38 0.04 9.84
N ASP A 243 1.43 0.15 10.66
CA ASP A 243 2.20 1.39 10.76
C ASP A 243 2.94 1.70 9.45
N TRP A 244 3.53 0.69 8.79
CA TRP A 244 4.13 0.84 7.48
C TRP A 244 3.10 1.20 6.40
N GLU A 245 1.91 0.61 6.42
CA GLU A 245 0.81 0.98 5.52
C GLU A 245 0.37 2.43 5.71
N ARG A 246 0.20 2.86 6.97
CA ARG A 246 -0.30 4.19 7.33
C ARG A 246 0.73 5.30 7.18
N THR A 247 2.02 4.96 7.09
CA THR A 247 3.10 5.93 6.87
C THR A 247 3.67 5.85 5.46
N VAL A 248 4.10 4.68 5.01
CA VAL A 248 4.89 4.53 3.78
C VAL A 248 3.99 4.32 2.56
N MET A 249 3.04 3.38 2.63
CA MET A 249 2.22 3.05 1.46
C MET A 249 1.33 4.23 1.01
N ILE A 250 0.85 5.07 1.93
CA ILE A 250 0.02 6.25 1.59
C ILE A 250 0.77 7.32 0.78
N ALA A 251 2.11 7.27 0.71
CA ALA A 251 2.91 8.16 -0.13
C ALA A 251 2.52 8.07 -1.62
N SER A 252 2.13 6.87 -2.09
CA SER A 252 1.59 6.68 -3.44
C SER A 252 0.36 7.55 -3.71
N SER A 253 -0.50 7.76 -2.73
CA SER A 253 -1.68 8.62 -2.90
C SER A 253 -1.32 10.09 -2.97
N VAL A 254 -0.31 10.52 -2.22
CA VAL A 254 0.23 11.87 -2.32
C VAL A 254 0.81 12.10 -3.72
N GLY A 255 1.54 11.13 -4.27
CA GLY A 255 2.01 11.15 -5.67
C GLY A 255 0.86 11.25 -6.68
N GLY A 256 -0.20 10.45 -6.48
CA GLY A 256 -1.42 10.51 -7.30
C GLY A 256 -2.13 11.87 -7.24
N MET A 257 -2.22 12.50 -6.06
CA MET A 257 -2.76 13.86 -5.89
C MET A 257 -1.93 14.88 -6.68
N LYS A 258 -0.61 14.75 -6.67
CA LYS A 258 0.32 15.64 -7.39
C LYS A 258 0.17 15.50 -8.90
N ALA A 259 0.05 14.26 -9.39
CA ALA A 259 -0.23 13.95 -10.78
C ALA A 259 -1.57 14.54 -11.24
N SER A 260 -2.64 14.34 -10.47
CA SER A 260 -3.98 14.87 -10.74
C SER A 260 -4.01 16.40 -10.79
N LEU A 261 -3.34 17.08 -9.84
CA LEU A 261 -3.23 18.53 -9.84
C LEU A 261 -2.47 19.04 -11.08
N ARG A 262 -1.35 18.39 -11.43
CA ARG A 262 -0.55 18.75 -12.62
C ARG A 262 -1.36 18.62 -13.90
N ALA A 263 -2.08 17.50 -14.07
CA ALA A 263 -2.96 17.27 -15.22
C ALA A 263 -4.10 18.32 -15.28
N SER A 264 -4.71 18.65 -14.14
CA SER A 264 -5.77 19.66 -14.05
C SER A 264 -5.28 21.06 -14.43
N ILE A 265 -4.06 21.43 -14.01
CA ILE A 265 -3.43 22.72 -14.40
C ILE A 265 -3.17 22.74 -15.90
N ALA A 266 -2.62 21.68 -16.49
CA ALA A 266 -2.34 21.60 -17.92
C ALA A 266 -3.64 21.74 -18.73
N TYR A 267 -4.64 20.94 -18.40
CA TYR A 267 -5.95 21.00 -19.06
C TYR A 267 -6.59 22.38 -18.93
N ALA A 268 -6.57 22.99 -17.76
CA ALA A 268 -7.16 24.31 -17.55
C ALA A 268 -6.50 25.42 -18.39
N LYS A 269 -5.21 25.29 -18.68
CA LYS A 269 -4.46 26.24 -19.55
C LYS A 269 -4.78 26.05 -21.03
N GLU A 270 -5.12 24.84 -21.46
CA GLU A 270 -5.37 24.50 -22.87
C GLU A 270 -6.84 24.61 -23.24
N ARG A 271 -7.73 24.18 -22.35
CA ARG A 271 -9.17 24.14 -22.62
C ARG A 271 -9.75 25.55 -22.72
N VAL A 272 -10.31 25.89 -23.89
CA VAL A 272 -10.98 27.18 -24.12
C VAL A 272 -12.48 27.05 -23.91
N ALA A 273 -13.04 27.95 -23.11
CA ALA A 273 -14.48 28.19 -22.99
C ALA A 273 -14.73 29.70 -22.80
N PHE A 274 -15.84 30.20 -23.32
CA PHE A 274 -16.15 31.63 -23.30
C PHE A 274 -15.03 32.52 -23.87
N GLY A 275 -14.36 32.03 -24.94
CA GLY A 275 -13.34 32.77 -25.70
C GLY A 275 -11.96 32.84 -25.07
N LYS A 276 -11.71 32.14 -23.94
CA LYS A 276 -10.38 32.13 -23.29
C LYS A 276 -10.15 30.80 -22.54
N PRO A 277 -8.90 30.44 -22.20
CA PRO A 277 -8.60 29.28 -21.36
C PRO A 277 -9.40 29.28 -20.06
N ILE A 278 -9.90 28.12 -19.64
CA ILE A 278 -10.70 28.02 -18.42
C ILE A 278 -9.90 28.38 -17.16
N ALA A 279 -8.57 28.35 -17.20
CA ALA A 279 -7.69 28.85 -16.15
C ALA A 279 -7.94 30.31 -15.77
N HIS A 280 -8.59 31.10 -16.62
CA HIS A 280 -9.01 32.47 -16.33
C HIS A 280 -10.32 32.56 -15.55
N GLN A 281 -11.04 31.47 -15.38
CA GLN A 281 -12.29 31.44 -14.62
C GLN A 281 -11.98 31.29 -13.12
N GLN A 282 -12.52 32.20 -12.28
CA GLN A 282 -12.26 32.20 -10.84
C GLN A 282 -12.66 30.87 -10.17
N ALA A 283 -13.78 30.26 -10.61
CA ALA A 283 -14.22 28.97 -10.09
C ALA A 283 -13.18 27.85 -10.33
N ILE A 284 -12.45 27.86 -11.46
CA ILE A 284 -11.38 26.90 -11.74
C ILE A 284 -10.15 27.23 -10.89
N GLN A 285 -9.80 28.51 -10.74
CA GLN A 285 -8.68 28.95 -9.90
C GLN A 285 -8.87 28.52 -8.45
N HIS A 286 -10.07 28.64 -7.89
CA HIS A 286 -10.39 28.20 -6.52
C HIS A 286 -10.20 26.69 -6.38
N LYS A 287 -10.69 25.88 -7.31
CA LYS A 287 -10.49 24.42 -7.29
C LYS A 287 -9.00 24.04 -7.31
N LEU A 288 -8.20 24.64 -8.17
CA LEU A 288 -6.75 24.41 -8.23
C LEU A 288 -6.04 24.85 -6.93
N ALA A 289 -6.47 25.94 -6.32
CA ALA A 289 -5.94 26.40 -5.04
C ALA A 289 -6.27 25.43 -3.88
N ASP A 290 -7.52 24.93 -3.82
CA ASP A 290 -7.93 23.94 -2.84
C ASP A 290 -7.18 22.61 -3.03
N MET A 291 -7.06 22.13 -4.28
CA MET A 291 -6.26 20.93 -4.60
C MET A 291 -4.81 21.06 -4.14
N LYS A 292 -4.21 22.25 -4.33
CA LYS A 292 -2.83 22.53 -3.88
C LYS A 292 -2.73 22.54 -2.35
N ALA A 293 -3.66 23.19 -1.66
CA ALA A 293 -3.68 23.26 -0.20
C ALA A 293 -3.84 21.86 0.42
N HIS A 294 -4.76 21.03 -0.11
CA HIS A 294 -4.94 19.65 0.30
C HIS A 294 -3.67 18.82 0.09
N LEU A 295 -3.02 18.96 -1.07
CA LEU A 295 -1.78 18.24 -1.38
C LEU A 295 -0.65 18.60 -0.40
N ASP A 296 -0.44 19.90 -0.15
CA ASP A 296 0.63 20.34 0.74
C ASP A 296 0.39 19.88 2.18
N ALA A 297 -0.84 19.99 2.68
CA ALA A 297 -1.19 19.51 4.02
C ALA A 297 -1.04 17.98 4.13
N ALA A 298 -1.51 17.23 3.14
CA ALA A 298 -1.36 15.77 3.07
C ALA A 298 0.13 15.36 3.10
N ARG A 299 0.94 16.04 2.31
CA ARG A 299 2.38 15.79 2.22
C ARG A 299 3.10 16.09 3.53
N LEU A 300 2.79 17.21 4.18
CA LEU A 300 3.39 17.57 5.46
C LEU A 300 3.03 16.57 6.57
N LEU A 301 1.77 16.12 6.64
CA LEU A 301 1.34 15.12 7.62
C LEU A 301 2.01 13.76 7.37
N LEU A 302 2.09 13.33 6.11
CA LEU A 302 2.80 12.10 5.73
C LEU A 302 4.26 12.13 6.20
N TYR A 303 5.01 13.16 5.81
CA TYR A 303 6.45 13.23 6.14
C TYR A 303 6.71 13.49 7.61
N ARG A 304 5.79 14.12 8.35
CA ARG A 304 5.87 14.18 9.82
C ARG A 304 5.75 12.79 10.43
N ALA A 305 4.77 11.99 10.01
CA ALA A 305 4.60 10.62 10.51
C ALA A 305 5.79 9.73 10.14
N ALA A 306 6.27 9.82 8.89
CA ALA A 306 7.44 9.09 8.43
C ALA A 306 8.71 9.44 9.21
N TRP A 307 8.94 10.72 9.48
CA TRP A 307 10.06 11.17 10.28
C TRP A 307 9.99 10.67 11.72
N LEU A 308 8.84 10.76 12.38
CA LEU A 308 8.66 10.24 13.73
C LEU A 308 8.98 8.75 13.81
N LYS A 309 8.48 7.97 12.84
CA LYS A 309 8.77 6.53 12.75
C LYS A 309 10.26 6.26 12.54
N GLN A 310 10.92 7.03 11.67
CA GLN A 310 12.35 6.90 11.38
C GLN A 310 13.23 7.20 12.60
N GLU A 311 12.84 8.19 13.41
CA GLU A 311 13.54 8.55 14.66
C GLU A 311 13.18 7.64 15.85
N GLY A 312 12.34 6.62 15.65
CA GLY A 312 11.89 5.72 16.71
C GLY A 312 11.02 6.41 17.78
N LEU A 313 10.40 7.52 17.43
CA LEU A 313 9.49 8.27 18.30
C LEU A 313 8.06 7.73 18.24
N PRO A 314 7.21 7.98 19.26
CA PRO A 314 5.77 7.67 19.17
C PRO A 314 5.16 8.29 17.92
N HIS A 315 4.48 7.49 17.10
CA HIS A 315 4.01 7.91 15.77
C HIS A 315 2.66 7.34 15.34
N GLN A 316 2.08 6.40 16.10
CA GLN A 316 0.86 5.69 15.71
C GLN A 316 -0.35 6.62 15.53
N THR A 317 -0.50 7.59 16.42
CA THR A 317 -1.55 8.63 16.33
C THR A 317 -1.32 9.50 15.09
N GLU A 318 -0.09 9.97 14.86
CA GLU A 318 0.28 10.80 13.72
C GLU A 318 0.16 10.04 12.38
N ALA A 319 0.51 8.76 12.35
CA ALA A 319 0.31 7.90 11.18
C ALA A 319 -1.19 7.78 10.84
N SER A 320 -2.04 7.62 11.86
CA SER A 320 -3.50 7.57 11.69
C SER A 320 -4.07 8.92 11.27
N VAL A 321 -3.56 10.05 11.79
CA VAL A 321 -3.92 11.41 11.35
C VAL A 321 -3.52 11.63 9.89
N ALA A 322 -2.30 11.26 9.51
CA ALA A 322 -1.82 11.38 8.13
C ALA A 322 -2.69 10.55 7.18
N LYS A 323 -2.93 9.28 7.51
CA LYS A 323 -3.74 8.38 6.69
C LYS A 323 -5.18 8.86 6.52
N LEU A 324 -5.81 9.32 7.60
CA LEU A 324 -7.17 9.86 7.56
C LEU A 324 -7.25 11.10 6.65
N PHE A 325 -6.32 12.03 6.84
CA PHE A 325 -6.31 13.27 6.06
C PHE A 325 -6.00 13.01 4.59
N VAL A 326 -4.98 12.18 4.29
CA VAL A 326 -4.61 11.82 2.90
C VAL A 326 -5.78 11.15 2.18
N ALA A 327 -6.53 10.26 2.85
CA ALA A 327 -7.70 9.59 2.26
C ALA A 327 -8.78 10.60 1.83
N ASP A 328 -9.12 11.54 2.70
CA ASP A 328 -10.13 12.56 2.41
C ASP A 328 -9.63 13.55 1.34
N ALA A 329 -8.40 14.01 1.45
CA ALA A 329 -7.79 14.97 0.53
C ALA A 329 -7.63 14.39 -0.89
N ALA A 330 -7.19 13.13 -0.99
CA ALA A 330 -7.04 12.44 -2.29
C ALA A 330 -8.40 12.31 -3.01
N MET A 331 -9.45 11.91 -2.28
CA MET A 331 -10.78 11.83 -2.86
C MET A 331 -11.30 13.20 -3.31
N ARG A 332 -11.16 14.25 -2.48
CA ARG A 332 -11.57 15.62 -2.85
C ARG A 332 -10.83 16.11 -4.08
N ASN A 333 -9.51 15.93 -4.13
CA ASN A 333 -8.70 16.34 -5.29
C ASN A 333 -9.08 15.56 -6.56
N ALA A 334 -9.38 14.27 -6.46
CA ALA A 334 -9.81 13.47 -7.59
C ALA A 334 -11.17 13.92 -8.13
N VAL A 335 -12.13 14.24 -7.25
CA VAL A 335 -13.45 14.81 -7.64
C VAL A 335 -13.28 16.17 -8.32
N GLU A 336 -12.45 17.06 -7.75
CA GLU A 336 -12.21 18.39 -8.35
C GLU A 336 -11.45 18.28 -9.69
N GLY A 337 -10.48 17.36 -9.80
CA GLY A 337 -9.81 17.09 -11.08
C GLY A 337 -10.80 16.65 -12.14
N THR A 338 -11.65 15.67 -11.85
CA THR A 338 -12.70 15.21 -12.76
C THR A 338 -13.65 16.35 -13.15
N GLN A 339 -14.04 17.21 -12.20
CA GLN A 339 -14.90 18.35 -12.44
C GLN A 339 -14.25 19.42 -13.35
N ILE A 340 -12.94 19.66 -13.21
CA ILE A 340 -12.19 20.61 -14.07
C ILE A 340 -12.19 20.14 -15.52
N PHE A 341 -12.07 18.83 -15.76
CA PHE A 341 -12.11 18.24 -17.10
C PHE A 341 -13.55 18.24 -17.69
N GLY A 342 -14.60 18.40 -16.87
CA GLY A 342 -15.99 18.40 -17.32
C GLY A 342 -16.37 17.06 -17.97
N GLY A 343 -17.02 17.07 -19.12
CA GLY A 343 -17.42 15.85 -19.85
C GLY A 343 -16.24 14.93 -20.18
N TYR A 344 -15.07 15.48 -20.46
CA TYR A 344 -13.84 14.71 -20.69
C TYR A 344 -13.31 14.04 -19.42
N GLY A 345 -13.64 14.54 -18.23
CA GLY A 345 -13.32 13.88 -16.96
C GLY A 345 -14.23 12.68 -16.64
N TYR A 346 -15.29 12.45 -17.43
CA TYR A 346 -16.25 11.37 -17.21
C TYR A 346 -16.09 10.18 -18.16
N ILE A 347 -15.18 10.29 -19.11
CA ILE A 347 -14.90 9.24 -20.10
C ILE A 347 -13.52 8.64 -19.87
N LYS A 348 -13.36 7.35 -20.18
CA LYS A 348 -12.16 6.57 -19.87
C LYS A 348 -10.94 6.93 -20.70
N GLU A 349 -11.12 7.62 -21.83
CA GLU A 349 -10.04 8.10 -22.70
C GLU A 349 -9.14 9.16 -22.02
N TYR A 350 -9.61 9.75 -20.91
CA TYR A 350 -8.84 10.65 -20.08
C TYR A 350 -8.55 10.00 -18.71
N PRO A 351 -7.27 9.97 -18.27
CA PRO A 351 -6.88 9.22 -17.06
C PRO A 351 -7.41 9.83 -15.75
N ILE A 352 -7.99 11.03 -15.78
CA ILE A 352 -8.42 11.73 -14.58
C ILE A 352 -9.59 11.01 -13.86
N GLU A 353 -10.49 10.35 -14.60
CA GLU A 353 -11.60 9.58 -14.01
C GLU A 353 -11.08 8.40 -13.16
N ARG A 354 -9.97 7.77 -13.61
CA ARG A 354 -9.31 6.67 -12.91
C ARG A 354 -8.83 7.11 -11.53
N SER A 355 -8.29 8.31 -11.42
CA SER A 355 -7.86 8.86 -10.13
C SER A 355 -8.98 8.89 -9.09
N MET A 356 -10.23 9.13 -9.52
CA MET A 356 -11.38 9.12 -8.61
C MET A 356 -11.75 7.70 -8.15
N ARG A 357 -11.68 6.71 -9.04
CA ARG A 357 -11.91 5.30 -8.69
C ARG A 357 -10.85 4.77 -7.74
N ASP A 358 -9.59 5.11 -8.00
CA ASP A 358 -8.44 4.67 -7.23
C ASP A 358 -8.39 5.30 -5.83
N ALA A 359 -8.70 6.59 -5.71
CA ALA A 359 -8.65 7.32 -4.45
C ALA A 359 -9.61 6.74 -3.37
N LYS A 360 -10.69 6.07 -3.79
CA LYS A 360 -11.66 5.51 -2.83
C LYS A 360 -11.08 4.41 -1.96
N LEU A 361 -10.14 3.64 -2.47
CA LEU A 361 -9.54 2.51 -1.74
C LEU A 361 -8.94 2.95 -0.39
N ILE A 362 -8.25 4.10 -0.37
CA ILE A 362 -7.50 4.53 0.81
C ILE A 362 -8.39 4.80 2.03
N SER A 363 -9.66 5.15 1.84
CA SER A 363 -10.61 5.30 2.95
C SER A 363 -11.10 3.97 3.52
N ILE A 364 -10.75 2.84 2.88
CA ILE A 364 -11.21 1.49 3.22
C ILE A 364 -10.05 0.59 3.67
N GLY A 365 -9.01 0.46 2.84
CA GLY A 365 -7.84 -0.42 3.08
C GLY A 365 -6.91 0.11 4.17
N GLY A 366 -6.11 -0.76 4.79
CA GLY A 366 -5.17 -0.40 5.86
C GLY A 366 -5.84 0.13 7.14
N GLY A 367 -7.09 -0.29 7.39
CA GLY A 367 -8.00 0.24 8.43
C GLY A 367 -8.81 1.43 7.91
N THR A 368 -10.14 1.32 7.99
CA THR A 368 -11.07 2.35 7.48
C THR A 368 -10.86 3.72 8.12
N SER A 369 -11.41 4.78 7.51
CA SER A 369 -11.38 6.13 8.08
C SER A 369 -11.96 6.17 9.50
N GLU A 370 -12.96 5.33 9.79
CA GLU A 370 -13.55 5.17 11.13
C GLU A 370 -12.57 4.54 12.11
N ILE A 371 -11.82 3.51 11.69
CA ILE A 371 -10.76 2.90 12.51
C ILE A 371 -9.66 3.92 12.80
N GLN A 372 -9.24 4.74 11.81
CA GLN A 372 -8.26 5.79 12.06
C GLN A 372 -8.76 6.79 13.12
N LYS A 373 -10.03 7.21 13.05
CA LYS A 373 -10.64 8.09 14.05
C LYS A 373 -10.65 7.46 15.44
N MET A 374 -10.92 6.16 15.55
CA MET A 374 -10.87 5.43 16.84
C MET A 374 -9.45 5.41 17.43
N ILE A 375 -8.42 5.17 16.61
CA ILE A 375 -7.02 5.16 17.03
C ILE A 375 -6.60 6.55 17.52
N ILE A 376 -6.92 7.59 16.73
CA ILE A 376 -6.64 8.99 17.10
C ILE A 376 -7.32 9.36 18.43
N ALA A 377 -8.61 9.03 18.58
CA ALA A 377 -9.35 9.33 19.79
C ALA A 377 -8.77 8.62 21.02
N ARG A 378 -8.34 7.34 20.86
CA ARG A 378 -7.67 6.60 21.94
C ARG A 378 -6.37 7.28 22.34
N GLY A 379 -5.49 7.61 21.38
CA GLY A 379 -4.24 8.31 21.67
C GLY A 379 -4.46 9.61 22.44
N LEU A 380 -5.42 10.44 22.02
CA LEU A 380 -5.76 11.70 22.73
C LEU A 380 -6.27 11.47 24.17
N LEU A 381 -6.98 10.37 24.42
CA LEU A 381 -7.52 10.07 25.75
C LEU A 381 -6.50 9.38 26.66
N GLU A 382 -5.47 8.77 26.11
CA GLU A 382 -4.36 8.17 26.88
C GLU A 382 -3.27 9.17 27.22
N GLU A 383 -3.15 10.30 26.50
CA GLU A 383 -2.21 11.39 26.75
C GLU A 383 -2.69 12.35 27.86
N HIS A 384 -3.93 12.25 28.32
CA HIS A 384 -4.58 13.12 29.33
C HIS A 384 -5.24 12.31 30.44
#